data_97ca7290b1ce32ccf95d8cdaa66e5c45
#
_entry.id   97ca7290b1ce32ccf95d8cdaa66e5c45
#
_cell.length_a   1.000
_cell.length_b   1.000
_cell.length_c   1.000
_cell.angle_alpha   90.00
_cell.angle_beta   90.00
_cell.angle_gamma   90.00
#
_symmetry.space_group_name_H-M   'P 1'
#
loop_
_entity.id
_entity.type
_entity.pdbx_description
1 polymer ?
#
loop_
_entity_poly.entity_id
_entity_poly.type
_entity_poly.pdbx_seq_one_letter_code
_entity_poly.pdbx_strand_id
1 'polypeptide(L)'
;MVEGYKQKEYGQAVKRYCQTLDLKDDPELIAKYREAHSRYKFWPEIREGIQQVGILEMEIYILGNRLFMIVETPLDFEWDVAMARLATLPRQEEWEDYVAIFQDCKPGSTSDQKWQLMERIFNL
;
A
#
# COMPACT_ATOMS: atom_id res chain seq x y z
N MET A 1 2.17 10.54 21.91
CA MET A 1 3.16 10.87 20.87
C MET A 1 3.63 9.61 20.18
N VAL A 2 3.81 9.65 18.86
CA VAL A 2 4.29 8.50 18.11
C VAL A 2 5.81 8.48 18.14
N GLU A 3 6.38 7.34 18.56
CA GLU A 3 7.80 7.10 18.41
C GLU A 3 8.09 6.72 16.95
N GLY A 4 9.34 6.92 16.51
CA GLY A 4 9.74 6.47 15.20
C GLY A 4 9.65 4.94 15.07
N TYR A 5 9.59 4.46 13.85
CA TYR A 5 9.47 3.04 13.55
C TYR A 5 10.79 2.52 13.01
N LYS A 6 11.27 1.43 13.62
CA LYS A 6 12.50 0.77 13.16
C LYS A 6 12.26 0.20 11.76
N GLN A 7 13.20 0.45 10.86
CA GLN A 7 13.11 -0.06 9.49
C GLN A 7 13.83 -1.39 9.33
N LYS A 8 13.45 -2.13 8.29
CA LYS A 8 14.15 -3.35 7.90
C LYS A 8 15.55 -3.01 7.42
N GLU A 9 16.47 -3.92 7.66
CA GLU A 9 17.80 -3.86 7.08
C GLU A 9 17.83 -4.70 5.81
N TYR A 10 18.45 -4.16 4.77
CA TYR A 10 18.55 -4.84 3.47
C TYR A 10 20.02 -5.14 3.18
N GLY A 11 20.28 -6.32 2.63
CA GLY A 11 21.62 -6.67 2.15
C GLY A 11 21.95 -6.04 0.79
N GLN A 12 21.18 -5.08 0.32
CA GLN A 12 21.33 -4.44 -0.98
C GLN A 12 20.79 -3.02 -0.92
N ALA A 13 21.16 -2.22 -1.90
CA ALA A 13 20.54 -0.90 -2.09
C ALA A 13 19.10 -1.07 -2.54
N VAL A 14 18.24 -0.19 -2.07
CA VAL A 14 16.81 -0.21 -2.40
C VAL A 14 16.37 1.18 -2.85
N LYS A 15 15.26 1.24 -3.58
CA LYS A 15 14.61 2.50 -3.90
C LYS A 15 13.20 2.52 -3.30
N ARG A 16 12.68 3.73 -3.11
CA ARG A 16 11.41 3.97 -2.40
C ARG A 16 10.43 4.69 -3.30
N TYR A 17 9.18 4.24 -3.23
CA TYR A 17 8.03 4.93 -3.81
C TYR A 17 7.12 5.37 -2.67
N CYS A 18 6.59 6.57 -2.75
CA CYS A 18 5.61 7.07 -1.78
C CYS A 18 4.31 7.37 -2.50
N GLN A 19 3.20 6.99 -1.87
CA GLN A 19 1.87 7.16 -2.44
C GLN A 19 0.91 7.69 -1.39
N THR A 20 -0.17 8.31 -1.84
CA THR A 20 -1.23 8.79 -0.96
C THR A 20 -2.60 8.41 -1.50
N LEU A 21 -3.55 8.27 -0.58
CA LEU A 21 -4.94 7.97 -0.86
C LEU A 21 -5.77 8.41 0.35
N ASP A 22 -6.93 8.99 0.12
CA ASP A 22 -7.83 9.33 1.22
C ASP A 22 -8.85 8.21 1.45
N LEU A 23 -9.15 7.94 2.72
CA LEU A 23 -10.31 7.16 3.11
C LEU A 23 -11.55 8.07 3.10
N LYS A 24 -12.72 7.46 3.01
CA LYS A 24 -13.96 8.18 3.28
C LYS A 24 -13.89 8.75 4.70
N ASP A 25 -14.31 9.99 4.86
CA ASP A 25 -14.22 10.68 6.15
C ASP A 25 -15.35 10.24 7.09
N ASP A 26 -15.24 9.02 7.56
CA ASP A 26 -16.23 8.36 8.41
C ASP A 26 -15.47 7.53 9.46
N PRO A 27 -15.61 7.85 10.76
CA PRO A 27 -14.86 7.16 11.81
C PRO A 27 -15.04 5.65 11.84
N GLU A 28 -16.25 5.15 11.56
CA GLU A 28 -16.50 3.71 11.52
C GLU A 28 -15.77 3.03 10.37
N LEU A 29 -15.81 3.63 9.19
CA LEU A 29 -15.12 3.10 8.01
C LEU A 29 -13.61 3.13 8.20
N ILE A 30 -13.09 4.20 8.78
CA ILE A 30 -11.66 4.31 9.10
C ILE A 30 -11.25 3.20 10.07
N ALA A 31 -12.03 2.96 11.12
CA ALA A 31 -11.76 1.91 12.09
C ALA A 31 -11.76 0.52 11.42
N LYS A 32 -12.71 0.26 10.54
CA LYS A 32 -12.78 -1.01 9.80
C LYS A 32 -11.62 -1.20 8.84
N TYR A 33 -11.18 -0.13 8.18
CA TYR A 33 -10.01 -0.18 7.31
C TYR A 33 -8.76 -0.55 8.11
N ARG A 34 -8.57 0.07 9.27
CA ARG A 34 -7.44 -0.25 10.16
C ARG A 34 -7.51 -1.70 10.61
N GLU A 35 -8.71 -2.20 10.96
CA GLU A 35 -8.89 -3.59 11.36
C GLU A 35 -8.57 -4.56 10.24
N ALA A 36 -8.97 -4.26 9.00
CA ALA A 36 -8.68 -5.10 7.84
C ALA A 36 -7.17 -5.24 7.58
N HIS A 37 -6.37 -4.28 8.04
CA HIS A 37 -4.92 -4.29 7.93
C HIS A 37 -4.23 -4.79 9.21
N SER A 38 -4.99 -5.28 10.18
CA SER A 38 -4.40 -5.85 11.39
C SER A 38 -3.69 -7.15 11.08
N ARG A 39 -2.75 -7.52 11.95
CA ARG A 39 -1.90 -8.70 11.78
C ARG A 39 -2.70 -9.98 11.50
N TYR A 40 -3.88 -10.12 12.12
CA TYR A 40 -4.65 -11.35 12.05
C TYR A 40 -5.74 -11.33 10.97
N LYS A 41 -6.08 -10.15 10.44
CA LYS A 41 -7.17 -10.00 9.49
C LYS A 41 -6.72 -9.71 8.06
N PHE A 42 -5.48 -9.29 7.88
CA PHE A 42 -4.95 -9.05 6.54
C PHE A 42 -4.86 -10.36 5.76
N TRP A 43 -5.31 -10.34 4.52
CA TRP A 43 -5.39 -11.54 3.71
C TRP A 43 -4.00 -12.05 3.31
N PRO A 44 -3.65 -13.31 3.64
CA PRO A 44 -2.33 -13.85 3.31
C PRO A 44 -1.99 -13.82 1.82
N GLU A 45 -2.98 -14.06 0.95
CA GLU A 45 -2.78 -14.08 -0.49
C GLU A 45 -2.35 -12.71 -1.02
N ILE A 46 -2.83 -11.63 -0.38
CA ILE A 46 -2.47 -10.27 -0.77
C ILE A 46 -1.01 -10.00 -0.39
N ARG A 47 -0.61 -10.39 0.82
CA ARG A 47 0.78 -10.28 1.26
C ARG A 47 1.71 -11.06 0.32
N GLU A 48 1.33 -12.28 -0.02
CA GLU A 48 2.12 -13.12 -0.92
C GLU A 48 2.25 -12.49 -2.31
N GLY A 49 1.15 -11.94 -2.84
CA GLY A 49 1.16 -11.27 -4.15
C GLY A 49 2.07 -10.06 -4.19
N ILE A 50 2.03 -9.23 -3.14
CA ILE A 50 2.89 -8.06 -3.01
C ILE A 50 4.37 -8.48 -3.02
N GLN A 51 4.71 -9.52 -2.25
CA GLN A 51 6.08 -10.04 -2.20
C GLN A 51 6.49 -10.67 -3.54
N GLN A 52 5.57 -11.35 -4.19
CA GLN A 52 5.83 -12.05 -5.45
C GLN A 52 6.20 -11.11 -6.58
N VAL A 53 5.66 -9.89 -6.61
CA VAL A 53 6.02 -8.91 -7.65
C VAL A 53 7.33 -8.18 -7.35
N GLY A 54 7.96 -8.47 -6.21
CA GLY A 54 9.30 -7.95 -5.89
C GLY A 54 9.32 -6.80 -4.88
N ILE A 55 8.20 -6.50 -4.24
CA ILE A 55 8.16 -5.48 -3.19
C ILE A 55 8.78 -6.06 -1.91
N LEU A 56 9.76 -5.35 -1.36
CA LEU A 56 10.50 -5.79 -0.17
C LEU A 56 9.83 -5.33 1.12
N GLU A 57 9.21 -4.16 1.11
CA GLU A 57 8.48 -3.60 2.24
C GLU A 57 7.36 -2.71 1.76
N MET A 58 6.26 -2.76 2.46
CA MET A 58 5.14 -1.86 2.28
C MET A 58 4.65 -1.42 3.65
N GLU A 59 4.59 -0.11 3.86
CA GLU A 59 4.08 0.46 5.10
C GLU A 59 2.97 1.44 4.77
N ILE A 60 1.93 1.47 5.59
CA ILE A 60 0.84 2.44 5.44
C ILE A 60 0.74 3.23 6.74
N TYR A 61 0.77 4.54 6.62
CA TYR A 61 0.58 5.48 7.71
C TYR A 61 -0.73 6.22 7.53
N ILE A 62 -1.31 6.71 8.61
CA ILE A 62 -2.58 7.43 8.56
C ILE A 62 -2.51 8.70 9.41
N LEU A 63 -3.09 9.78 8.88
CA LEU A 63 -3.34 11.02 9.61
C LEU A 63 -4.75 11.47 9.25
N GLY A 64 -5.68 11.46 10.23
CA GLY A 64 -7.09 11.70 9.94
C GLY A 64 -7.63 10.63 9.01
N ASN A 65 -8.11 11.05 7.83
CA ASN A 65 -8.54 10.12 6.79
C ASN A 65 -7.53 10.00 5.64
N ARG A 66 -6.35 10.60 5.77
CA ARG A 66 -5.31 10.52 4.75
C ARG A 66 -4.36 9.38 5.02
N LEU A 67 -4.15 8.56 4.00
CA LEU A 67 -3.17 7.49 4.01
C LEU A 67 -1.91 7.91 3.29
N PHE A 68 -0.79 7.42 3.78
CA PHE A 68 0.52 7.58 3.17
C PHE A 68 1.17 6.21 3.11
N MET A 69 1.52 5.76 1.91
CA MET A 69 2.15 4.45 1.73
C MET A 69 3.60 4.61 1.31
N ILE A 70 4.47 3.84 1.95
CA ILE A 70 5.87 3.70 1.56
C ILE A 70 6.06 2.29 1.00
N VAL A 71 6.63 2.21 -0.19
CA VAL A 71 6.98 0.93 -0.83
C VAL A 71 8.47 0.94 -1.12
N GLU A 72 9.17 -0.11 -0.67
CA GLU A 72 10.61 -0.26 -0.91
C GLU A 72 10.87 -1.47 -1.79
N THR A 73 11.73 -1.32 -2.79
CA THR A 73 11.98 -2.30 -3.84
C THR A 73 13.46 -2.38 -4.17
N PRO A 74 13.92 -3.45 -4.85
CA PRO A 74 15.24 -3.44 -5.47
C PRO A 74 15.37 -2.29 -6.48
N LEU A 75 16.59 -1.92 -6.82
CA LEU A 75 16.85 -0.82 -7.75
C LEU A 75 16.33 -1.10 -9.16
N ASP A 76 16.30 -2.37 -9.58
CA ASP A 76 15.86 -2.80 -10.92
C ASP A 76 14.34 -3.04 -11.01
N PHE A 77 13.60 -2.76 -9.95
CA PHE A 77 12.13 -2.91 -9.95
C PHE A 77 11.50 -1.96 -10.97
N GLU A 78 10.60 -2.49 -11.79
CA GLU A 78 9.84 -1.72 -12.78
C GLU A 78 8.39 -1.58 -12.33
N TRP A 79 8.01 -0.39 -11.89
CA TRP A 79 6.73 -0.11 -11.25
C TRP A 79 5.54 -0.54 -12.10
N ASP A 80 5.46 -0.06 -13.35
CA ASP A 80 4.30 -0.31 -14.19
C ASP A 80 4.11 -1.81 -14.49
N VAL A 81 5.20 -2.52 -14.74
CA VAL A 81 5.18 -3.96 -14.99
C VAL A 81 4.72 -4.71 -13.74
N ALA A 82 5.30 -4.37 -12.60
CA ALA A 82 4.98 -5.04 -11.33
C ALA A 82 3.53 -4.82 -10.91
N MET A 83 3.03 -3.58 -11.04
CA MET A 83 1.67 -3.26 -10.62
C MET A 83 0.63 -3.88 -11.56
N ALA A 84 0.92 -3.96 -12.87
CA ALA A 84 0.06 -4.66 -13.81
C ALA A 84 -0.03 -6.16 -13.48
N ARG A 85 1.10 -6.77 -13.10
CA ARG A 85 1.14 -8.17 -12.67
C ARG A 85 0.39 -8.38 -11.36
N LEU A 86 0.60 -7.50 -10.38
CA LEU A 86 -0.06 -7.58 -9.08
C LEU A 86 -1.57 -7.64 -9.23
N ALA A 87 -2.14 -6.81 -10.12
CA ALA A 87 -3.58 -6.75 -10.33
C ALA A 87 -4.18 -8.08 -10.81
N THR A 88 -3.37 -9.00 -11.35
CA THR A 88 -3.83 -10.30 -11.85
C THR A 88 -3.61 -11.46 -10.88
N LEU A 89 -2.94 -11.21 -9.75
CA LEU A 89 -2.61 -12.27 -8.80
C LEU A 89 -3.82 -12.69 -7.96
N PRO A 90 -3.78 -13.90 -7.35
CA PRO A 90 -4.93 -14.45 -6.63
C PRO A 90 -5.51 -13.50 -5.58
N ARG A 91 -6.81 -13.28 -5.65
CA ARG A 91 -7.62 -12.49 -4.74
C ARG A 91 -7.30 -10.99 -4.71
N GLN A 92 -6.38 -10.49 -5.56
CA GLN A 92 -6.04 -9.07 -5.55
C GLN A 92 -7.25 -8.21 -5.94
N GLU A 93 -7.98 -8.58 -7.00
CA GLU A 93 -9.18 -7.86 -7.42
C GLU A 93 -10.24 -7.87 -6.33
N GLU A 94 -10.45 -9.01 -5.69
CA GLU A 94 -11.39 -9.15 -4.59
C GLU A 94 -11.00 -8.24 -3.41
N TRP A 95 -9.72 -8.17 -3.08
CA TRP A 95 -9.21 -7.30 -2.02
C TRP A 95 -9.43 -5.83 -2.38
N GLU A 96 -9.12 -5.43 -3.62
CA GLU A 96 -9.30 -4.04 -4.04
C GLU A 96 -10.77 -3.63 -3.98
N ASP A 97 -11.68 -4.50 -4.35
CA ASP A 97 -13.13 -4.25 -4.25
C ASP A 97 -13.59 -4.16 -2.80
N TYR A 98 -13.04 -5.00 -1.94
CA TYR A 98 -13.36 -4.98 -0.51
C TYR A 98 -12.92 -3.67 0.15
N VAL A 99 -11.65 -3.29 -0.02
CA VAL A 99 -11.15 -2.07 0.63
C VAL A 99 -11.70 -0.80 0.01
N ALA A 100 -12.18 -0.87 -1.24
CA ALA A 100 -12.82 0.26 -1.90
C ALA A 100 -14.04 0.78 -1.13
N ILE A 101 -14.68 -0.07 -0.32
CA ILE A 101 -15.79 0.33 0.55
C ILE A 101 -15.37 1.46 1.50
N PHE A 102 -14.12 1.45 1.92
CA PHE A 102 -13.56 2.40 2.89
C PHE A 102 -12.80 3.55 2.25
N GLN A 103 -12.42 3.40 0.99
CA GLN A 103 -11.53 4.32 0.27
C GLN A 103 -12.33 5.33 -0.58
N ASP A 104 -11.80 6.53 -0.70
CA ASP A 104 -12.32 7.54 -1.61
C ASP A 104 -11.74 7.29 -3.00
N CYS A 105 -12.35 6.38 -3.73
CA CYS A 105 -11.91 5.95 -5.05
C CYS A 105 -13.09 5.56 -5.93
N LYS A 106 -12.83 5.40 -7.21
CA LYS A 106 -13.84 4.91 -8.16
C LYS A 106 -13.99 3.39 -8.02
N PRO A 107 -15.23 2.85 -8.07
CA PRO A 107 -15.44 1.41 -8.05
C PRO A 107 -14.66 0.70 -9.15
N GLY A 108 -14.12 -0.47 -8.82
CA GLY A 108 -13.38 -1.29 -9.78
C GLY A 108 -11.95 -0.84 -10.05
N SER A 109 -11.45 0.14 -9.32
CA SER A 109 -10.08 0.62 -9.49
C SER A 109 -9.06 -0.38 -8.95
N THR A 110 -7.92 -0.52 -9.63
CA THR A 110 -6.76 -1.27 -9.15
C THR A 110 -6.00 -0.44 -8.10
N SER A 111 -5.08 -1.08 -7.39
CA SER A 111 -4.22 -0.37 -6.42
C SER A 111 -3.50 0.81 -7.08
N ASP A 112 -2.93 0.59 -8.25
CA ASP A 112 -2.18 1.62 -8.96
C ASP A 112 -3.07 2.79 -9.42
N GLN A 113 -4.35 2.55 -9.67
CA GLN A 113 -5.30 3.59 -10.02
C GLN A 113 -5.78 4.38 -8.81
N LYS A 114 -5.87 3.75 -7.64
CA LYS A 114 -6.33 4.38 -6.40
C LYS A 114 -5.27 5.26 -5.74
N TRP A 115 -4.07 4.73 -5.64
CA TRP A 115 -2.96 5.38 -4.96
C TRP A 115 -2.22 6.31 -5.92
N GLN A 116 -1.95 7.52 -5.47
CA GLN A 116 -1.24 8.52 -6.26
C GLN A 116 0.24 8.54 -5.87
N LEU A 117 1.12 8.33 -6.84
CA LEU A 117 2.56 8.43 -6.63
C LEU A 117 2.94 9.87 -6.32
N MET A 118 3.85 10.03 -5.37
CA MET A 118 4.34 11.33 -4.93
C MET A 118 5.77 11.53 -5.42
N GLU A 119 6.10 12.76 -5.78
CA GLU A 119 7.44 13.14 -6.19
C GLU A 119 8.26 13.51 -4.96
N ARG A 120 9.50 13.00 -4.89
CA ARG A 120 10.42 13.41 -3.83
C ARG A 120 11.00 14.78 -4.18
N ILE A 121 10.80 15.75 -3.30
CA ILE A 121 11.30 17.12 -3.52
C ILE A 121 12.54 17.45 -2.70
N PHE A 122 12.90 16.59 -1.74
CA PHE A 122 14.07 16.80 -0.89
C PHE A 122 14.58 15.48 -0.33
N ASN A 123 15.90 15.33 -0.28
CA ASN A 123 16.55 14.30 0.53
C ASN A 123 17.83 14.90 1.13
N LEU A 124 18.15 14.48 2.34
CA LEU A 124 19.33 15.00 3.06
C LEU A 124 20.65 14.43 2.56
#